data_c698bb23575e82aa2e0784adec34f86a
#
_entry.id   c698bb23575e82aa2e0784adec34f86a
#
_cell.length_a   1.000
_cell.length_b   1.000
_cell.length_c   1.000
_cell.angle_alpha   90.00
_cell.angle_beta   90.00
_cell.angle_gamma   90.00
#
_symmetry.space_group_name_H-M   'P 1'
#
loop_
_entity.id
_entity.type
_entity.pdbx_description
1 polymer ?
#
loop_
_entity_poly.entity_id
_entity_poly.type
_entity_poly.pdbx_seq_one_letter_code
_entity_poly.pdbx_strand_id
1 'polypeptide(L)'
;MKKILGMCMAIAMLLGACTEQHPCTEVNWATFNIRYANPGDSLDYWDNRKDTVASFILANDLDIVGMQEVLHSQMEDLKARLPEYEAVGVGRDDGKQKGEYSPLFFKKDRFEVMDSNTFWLSQYPDSVGFIGWDGACCRIATWAKLKDKTTGQVFMAVNTHFDHVGVEAQKNGALLIIEKIKEIVGDQPAVLTGDFNVTDESESYKTIVSNEFVLKDAHKIAKTVEGVNHTYHGFGKIPAAKCSKIDFVFVTPQIQVERSFIPANVEGQPGKNLSDHNPQVVKVSF
;
A
#
# COMPACT_ATOMS: atom_id res chain seq x y z
N MET A 1 13.16 67.28 52.38
CA MET A 1 12.39 66.67 51.26
C MET A 1 13.17 65.51 50.70
N LYS A 2 12.84 64.26 51.10
CA LYS A 2 13.51 63.06 50.61
C LYS A 2 12.59 62.38 49.56
N LYS A 3 13.08 62.32 48.31
CA LYS A 3 12.42 61.62 47.24
C LYS A 3 12.75 60.11 47.36
N ILE A 4 11.69 59.29 47.54
CA ILE A 4 11.76 57.82 47.49
C ILE A 4 11.55 57.41 46.04
N LEU A 5 12.55 56.78 45.44
CA LEU A 5 12.49 56.21 44.08
C LEU A 5 12.00 54.79 44.20
N GLY A 6 10.77 54.51 43.79
CA GLY A 6 10.22 53.17 43.74
C GLY A 6 10.69 52.40 42.48
N MET A 7 11.39 51.29 42.70
CA MET A 7 11.87 50.39 41.64
C MET A 7 10.80 49.32 41.41
N CYS A 8 10.05 49.46 40.31
CA CYS A 8 9.14 48.40 39.86
C CYS A 8 9.92 47.28 39.17
N MET A 9 10.00 46.15 39.82
CA MET A 9 10.59 44.92 39.28
C MET A 9 9.55 44.19 38.46
N ALA A 10 9.64 44.28 37.13
CA ALA A 10 8.81 43.52 36.22
C ALA A 10 9.30 42.05 36.14
N ILE A 11 8.54 41.13 36.71
CA ILE A 11 8.78 39.67 36.57
C ILE A 11 8.21 39.26 35.21
N ALA A 12 9.09 39.03 34.21
CA ALA A 12 8.72 38.41 32.97
C ALA A 12 8.53 36.89 33.21
N MET A 13 7.29 36.41 33.27
CA MET A 13 7.00 34.98 33.20
C MET A 13 7.27 34.49 31.77
N LEU A 14 8.35 33.78 31.56
CA LEU A 14 8.59 32.96 30.39
C LEU A 14 7.67 31.75 30.47
N LEU A 15 6.52 31.86 29.78
CA LEU A 15 5.68 30.69 29.44
C LEU A 15 6.48 29.88 28.40
N GLY A 16 7.23 28.90 28.86
CA GLY A 16 7.78 27.87 28.02
C GLY A 16 6.62 27.05 27.44
N ALA A 17 6.26 27.32 26.20
CA ALA A 17 5.42 26.41 25.43
C ALA A 17 6.19 25.09 25.27
N CYS A 18 5.91 24.09 26.10
CA CYS A 18 6.24 22.71 25.82
C CYS A 18 5.44 22.34 24.55
N THR A 19 6.05 22.40 23.40
CA THR A 19 5.55 21.70 22.23
C THR A 19 5.72 20.22 22.55
N GLU A 20 4.66 19.54 22.93
CA GLU A 20 4.60 18.08 22.94
C GLU A 20 4.94 17.65 21.50
N GLN A 21 6.17 17.18 21.29
CA GLN A 21 6.52 16.49 20.07
C GLN A 21 5.73 15.16 20.11
N HIS A 22 4.65 15.08 19.37
CA HIS A 22 4.00 13.79 19.14
C HIS A 22 5.05 12.84 18.54
N PRO A 23 5.19 11.61 19.07
CA PRO A 23 6.15 10.67 18.54
C PRO A 23 5.82 10.41 17.06
N CYS A 24 6.84 10.54 16.21
CA CYS A 24 6.72 10.27 14.78
C CYS A 24 6.33 8.80 14.55
N THR A 25 5.33 8.55 13.73
CA THR A 25 4.94 7.21 13.33
C THR A 25 5.83 6.76 12.17
N GLU A 26 6.68 5.75 12.40
CA GLU A 26 7.48 5.10 11.34
C GLU A 26 6.84 3.77 10.99
N VAL A 27 6.66 3.48 9.69
CA VAL A 27 6.01 2.25 9.20
C VAL A 27 6.82 1.62 8.07
N ASN A 28 7.10 0.32 8.19
CA ASN A 28 7.61 -0.51 7.10
C ASN A 28 6.41 -1.05 6.30
N TRP A 29 6.27 -0.61 5.08
CA TRP A 29 5.11 -0.88 4.23
C TRP A 29 5.52 -1.57 2.94
N ALA A 30 4.65 -2.45 2.41
CA ALA A 30 4.89 -3.04 1.08
C ALA A 30 3.62 -3.11 0.24
N THR A 31 3.80 -3.02 -1.09
CA THR A 31 2.88 -3.58 -2.08
C THR A 31 3.45 -4.88 -2.61
N PHE A 32 2.62 -5.92 -2.76
CA PHE A 32 3.10 -7.21 -3.20
C PHE A 32 2.02 -8.02 -3.93
N ASN A 33 2.09 -8.07 -5.26
CA ASN A 33 1.35 -9.05 -6.01
C ASN A 33 1.97 -10.44 -5.77
N ILE A 34 1.27 -11.31 -5.04
CA ILE A 34 1.77 -12.61 -4.63
C ILE A 34 1.52 -13.71 -5.67
N ARG A 35 0.91 -13.37 -6.80
CA ARG A 35 0.43 -14.31 -7.81
C ARG A 35 -0.59 -15.29 -7.25
N TYR A 36 -1.79 -15.36 -7.84
CA TYR A 36 -2.81 -16.32 -7.43
C TYR A 36 -2.33 -17.78 -7.59
N ALA A 37 -2.95 -18.69 -6.83
CA ALA A 37 -2.62 -20.12 -6.86
C ALA A 37 -3.03 -20.76 -8.17
N ASN A 38 -2.25 -20.55 -9.23
CA ASN A 38 -2.47 -21.09 -10.57
C ASN A 38 -1.73 -22.43 -10.72
N PRO A 39 -2.45 -23.57 -10.90
CA PRO A 39 -1.81 -24.87 -11.10
C PRO A 39 -0.86 -24.93 -12.31
N GLY A 40 -1.05 -24.04 -13.30
CA GLY A 40 -0.17 -23.93 -14.47
C GLY A 40 1.24 -23.37 -14.18
N ASP A 41 1.45 -22.80 -13.00
CA ASP A 41 2.76 -22.18 -12.65
C ASP A 41 3.83 -23.23 -12.29
N SER A 42 3.51 -24.53 -12.26
CA SER A 42 4.48 -25.65 -12.08
C SER A 42 5.31 -25.49 -10.80
N LEU A 43 6.66 -25.36 -10.92
CA LEU A 43 7.56 -25.18 -9.78
C LEU A 43 7.32 -23.86 -9.02
N ASP A 44 6.74 -22.87 -9.70
CA ASP A 44 6.36 -21.58 -9.12
C ASP A 44 4.94 -21.58 -8.52
N TYR A 45 4.28 -22.77 -8.42
CA TYR A 45 2.96 -22.89 -7.81
C TYR A 45 2.95 -22.43 -6.35
N TRP A 46 1.82 -21.91 -5.89
CA TRP A 46 1.67 -21.28 -4.58
C TRP A 46 2.19 -22.13 -3.42
N ASP A 47 1.89 -23.42 -3.39
CA ASP A 47 2.32 -24.31 -2.30
C ASP A 47 3.84 -24.36 -2.11
N ASN A 48 4.60 -24.11 -3.18
CA ASN A 48 6.05 -24.04 -3.13
C ASN A 48 6.59 -22.69 -2.65
N ARG A 49 5.76 -21.64 -2.65
CA ARG A 49 6.17 -20.25 -2.37
C ARG A 49 5.60 -19.66 -1.07
N LYS A 50 4.46 -20.18 -0.57
CA LYS A 50 3.72 -19.60 0.56
C LYS A 50 4.57 -19.39 1.82
N ASP A 51 5.46 -20.34 2.13
CA ASP A 51 6.35 -20.21 3.29
C ASP A 51 7.42 -19.16 3.07
N THR A 52 7.94 -19.04 1.85
CA THR A 52 8.95 -18.04 1.49
C THR A 52 8.34 -16.64 1.45
N VAL A 53 7.10 -16.49 0.95
CA VAL A 53 6.35 -15.23 0.97
C VAL A 53 6.13 -14.76 2.40
N ALA A 54 5.65 -15.62 3.30
CA ALA A 54 5.46 -15.29 4.71
C ALA A 54 6.80 -14.93 5.38
N SER A 55 7.86 -15.72 5.12
CA SER A 55 9.19 -15.46 5.66
C SER A 55 9.76 -14.13 5.18
N PHE A 56 9.49 -13.71 3.93
CA PHE A 56 9.89 -12.39 3.42
C PHE A 56 9.21 -11.26 4.21
N ILE A 57 7.92 -11.38 4.48
CA ILE A 57 7.14 -10.39 5.25
C ILE A 57 7.74 -10.23 6.66
N LEU A 58 8.00 -11.35 7.34
CA LEU A 58 8.56 -11.36 8.69
C LEU A 58 10.02 -10.86 8.72
N ALA A 59 10.87 -11.31 7.79
CA ALA A 59 12.28 -10.94 7.75
C ALA A 59 12.52 -9.45 7.44
N ASN A 60 11.61 -8.81 6.72
CA ASN A 60 11.65 -7.37 6.46
C ASN A 60 10.88 -6.55 7.50
N ASP A 61 10.40 -7.18 8.56
CA ASP A 61 9.65 -6.56 9.66
C ASP A 61 8.51 -5.64 9.13
N LEU A 62 7.79 -6.11 8.11
CA LEU A 62 6.75 -5.32 7.46
C LEU A 62 5.60 -5.10 8.43
N ASP A 63 5.24 -3.85 8.64
CA ASP A 63 4.13 -3.47 9.50
C ASP A 63 2.78 -3.59 8.80
N ILE A 64 2.75 -3.21 7.50
CA ILE A 64 1.56 -3.24 6.66
C ILE A 64 1.95 -3.75 5.26
N VAL A 65 1.12 -4.63 4.69
CA VAL A 65 1.30 -5.18 3.34
C VAL A 65 -0.02 -5.14 2.58
N GLY A 66 -0.04 -4.38 1.49
CA GLY A 66 -1.09 -4.49 0.47
C GLY A 66 -0.73 -5.61 -0.51
N MET A 67 -1.55 -6.64 -0.60
CA MET A 67 -1.30 -7.77 -1.50
C MET A 67 -2.30 -7.79 -2.65
N GLN A 68 -1.93 -8.39 -3.78
CA GLN A 68 -2.80 -8.53 -4.94
C GLN A 68 -2.81 -10.00 -5.41
N GLU A 69 -3.85 -10.36 -6.16
CA GLU A 69 -4.12 -11.72 -6.68
C GLU A 69 -4.36 -12.78 -5.58
N VAL A 70 -4.77 -12.38 -4.40
CA VAL A 70 -4.92 -13.31 -3.27
C VAL A 70 -6.24 -14.06 -3.36
N LEU A 71 -6.22 -15.37 -3.56
CA LEU A 71 -7.41 -16.22 -3.46
C LEU A 71 -7.76 -16.49 -1.99
N HIS A 72 -9.01 -16.91 -1.73
CA HIS A 72 -9.44 -17.23 -0.36
C HIS A 72 -8.56 -18.30 0.31
N SER A 73 -8.15 -19.34 -0.41
CA SER A 73 -7.21 -20.35 0.10
C SER A 73 -5.85 -19.76 0.48
N GLN A 74 -5.36 -18.77 -0.29
CA GLN A 74 -4.12 -18.07 0.01
C GLN A 74 -4.27 -17.12 1.21
N MET A 75 -5.44 -16.50 1.40
CA MET A 75 -5.77 -15.75 2.62
C MET A 75 -5.64 -16.62 3.87
N GLU A 76 -6.20 -17.85 3.85
CA GLU A 76 -6.12 -18.77 4.99
C GLU A 76 -4.68 -19.28 5.22
N ASP A 77 -3.95 -19.58 4.14
CA ASP A 77 -2.54 -19.96 4.22
C ASP A 77 -1.67 -18.85 4.84
N LEU A 78 -1.90 -17.59 4.46
CA LEU A 78 -1.17 -16.43 4.99
C LEU A 78 -1.53 -16.16 6.46
N LYS A 79 -2.82 -16.19 6.83
CA LYS A 79 -3.24 -16.02 8.22
C LYS A 79 -2.62 -17.08 9.15
N ALA A 80 -2.52 -18.32 8.68
CA ALA A 80 -1.89 -19.39 9.44
C ALA A 80 -0.37 -19.17 9.66
N ARG A 81 0.31 -18.51 8.72
CA ARG A 81 1.76 -18.25 8.76
C ARG A 81 2.15 -16.91 9.36
N LEU A 82 1.19 -15.99 9.41
CA LEU A 82 1.35 -14.64 9.92
C LEU A 82 0.38 -14.39 11.09
N PRO A 83 0.47 -15.18 12.19
CA PRO A 83 -0.49 -15.09 13.29
C PRO A 83 -0.46 -13.74 14.03
N GLU A 84 0.61 -12.95 13.84
CA GLU A 84 0.76 -11.60 14.40
C GLU A 84 0.03 -10.53 13.57
N TYR A 85 -0.49 -10.91 12.38
CA TYR A 85 -1.20 -9.99 11.49
C TYR A 85 -2.70 -10.22 11.54
N GLU A 86 -3.42 -9.14 11.31
CA GLU A 86 -4.82 -9.12 10.95
C GLU A 86 -4.95 -8.69 9.49
N ALA A 87 -6.07 -9.04 8.86
CA ALA A 87 -6.30 -8.69 7.46
C ALA A 87 -7.73 -8.22 7.23
N VAL A 88 -7.87 -7.22 6.35
CA VAL A 88 -9.15 -6.75 5.81
C VAL A 88 -9.19 -6.91 4.31
N GLY A 89 -10.40 -7.09 3.76
CA GLY A 89 -10.65 -7.27 2.33
C GLY A 89 -11.61 -8.43 2.07
N VAL A 90 -12.18 -8.43 0.86
CA VAL A 90 -13.14 -9.43 0.39
C VAL A 90 -12.80 -9.89 -1.02
N GLY A 91 -13.32 -11.03 -1.43
CA GLY A 91 -13.22 -11.52 -2.80
C GLY A 91 -14.03 -10.66 -3.78
N ARG A 92 -13.41 -10.30 -4.90
CA ARG A 92 -13.95 -9.32 -5.85
C ARG A 92 -15.23 -9.77 -6.57
N ASP A 93 -15.51 -11.09 -6.66
CA ASP A 93 -16.63 -11.60 -7.45
C ASP A 93 -17.96 -11.58 -6.67
N ASP A 94 -17.93 -11.79 -5.35
CA ASP A 94 -19.13 -11.90 -4.53
C ASP A 94 -19.15 -11.02 -3.28
N GLY A 95 -18.09 -10.23 -3.09
CA GLY A 95 -17.93 -9.42 -1.88
C GLY A 95 -17.72 -10.23 -0.60
N LYS A 96 -17.33 -11.50 -0.74
CA LYS A 96 -17.10 -12.45 0.37
C LYS A 96 -15.82 -13.25 0.14
N GLN A 97 -15.91 -14.40 -0.52
CA GLN A 97 -14.79 -15.34 -0.65
C GLN A 97 -14.43 -15.69 -2.10
N LYS A 98 -15.24 -15.32 -3.09
CA LYS A 98 -14.99 -15.65 -4.49
C LYS A 98 -14.17 -14.59 -5.20
N GLY A 99 -13.31 -15.06 -6.10
CA GLY A 99 -12.39 -14.23 -6.86
C GLY A 99 -11.18 -13.81 -6.04
N GLU A 100 -10.35 -12.98 -6.65
CA GLU A 100 -9.15 -12.46 -6.03
C GLU A 100 -9.50 -11.34 -5.05
N TYR A 101 -8.78 -11.30 -3.94
CA TYR A 101 -8.75 -10.20 -2.99
C TYR A 101 -7.66 -9.20 -3.37
N SER A 102 -7.82 -7.98 -2.91
CA SER A 102 -6.74 -6.98 -2.76
C SER A 102 -6.64 -6.60 -1.28
N PRO A 103 -6.20 -7.53 -0.40
CA PRO A 103 -6.28 -7.35 1.03
C PRO A 103 -5.18 -6.43 1.57
N LEU A 104 -5.42 -5.91 2.77
CA LEU A 104 -4.41 -5.27 3.59
C LEU A 104 -4.13 -6.15 4.80
N PHE A 105 -2.90 -6.60 4.97
CA PHE A 105 -2.39 -7.26 6.17
C PHE A 105 -1.63 -6.24 7.00
N PHE A 106 -1.81 -6.25 8.33
CA PHE A 106 -1.14 -5.33 9.26
C PHE A 106 -0.92 -5.98 10.62
N LYS A 107 0.14 -5.58 11.33
CA LYS A 107 0.44 -6.07 12.68
C LYS A 107 -0.68 -5.68 13.65
N LYS A 108 -1.45 -6.68 14.11
CA LYS A 108 -2.65 -6.48 14.95
C LYS A 108 -2.34 -5.87 16.32
N ASP A 109 -1.17 -6.13 16.86
CA ASP A 109 -0.78 -5.59 18.18
C ASP A 109 -0.40 -4.11 18.10
N ARG A 110 0.02 -3.65 16.93
CA ARG A 110 0.41 -2.26 16.68
C ARG A 110 -0.75 -1.39 16.20
N PHE A 111 -1.59 -1.90 15.32
CA PHE A 111 -2.64 -1.11 14.70
C PHE A 111 -4.04 -1.51 15.18
N GLU A 112 -4.92 -0.51 15.29
CA GLU A 112 -6.34 -0.64 15.53
C GLU A 112 -7.10 -0.24 14.28
N VAL A 113 -8.00 -1.10 13.79
CA VAL A 113 -8.90 -0.79 12.69
C VAL A 113 -10.04 0.07 13.22
N MET A 114 -10.09 1.33 12.80
CA MET A 114 -11.18 2.24 13.14
C MET A 114 -12.36 2.07 12.19
N ASP A 115 -12.06 1.82 10.92
CA ASP A 115 -13.05 1.58 9.86
C ASP A 115 -12.36 0.92 8.66
N SER A 116 -13.11 0.13 7.87
CA SER A 116 -12.60 -0.50 6.67
C SER A 116 -13.73 -0.90 5.73
N ASN A 117 -13.46 -0.86 4.43
CA ASN A 117 -14.41 -1.34 3.43
C ASN A 117 -13.66 -1.72 2.13
N THR A 118 -14.40 -2.31 1.20
CA THR A 118 -13.98 -2.58 -0.17
C THR A 118 -15.01 -2.03 -1.13
N PHE A 119 -14.56 -1.33 -2.17
CA PHE A 119 -15.41 -0.85 -3.25
C PHE A 119 -14.92 -1.34 -4.62
N TRP A 120 -15.83 -1.42 -5.59
CA TRP A 120 -15.54 -1.88 -6.94
C TRP A 120 -15.10 -0.71 -7.82
N LEU A 121 -14.03 -0.93 -8.59
CA LEU A 121 -13.56 0.05 -9.58
C LEU A 121 -14.48 0.03 -10.79
N SER A 122 -15.58 0.73 -10.66
CA SER A 122 -16.63 0.80 -11.67
C SER A 122 -17.45 2.08 -11.53
N GLN A 123 -18.34 2.33 -12.48
CA GLN A 123 -19.35 3.39 -12.42
C GLN A 123 -20.34 3.22 -11.25
N TYR A 124 -20.34 2.03 -10.65
CA TYR A 124 -21.19 1.65 -9.51
C TYR A 124 -20.35 1.02 -8.41
N PRO A 125 -19.61 1.84 -7.62
CA PRO A 125 -18.61 1.33 -6.66
C PRO A 125 -19.17 0.38 -5.59
N ASP A 126 -20.45 0.49 -5.29
CA ASP A 126 -21.14 -0.34 -4.30
C ASP A 126 -21.77 -1.61 -4.90
N SER A 127 -21.65 -1.80 -6.23
CA SER A 127 -22.19 -2.95 -6.93
C SER A 127 -21.19 -4.09 -6.99
N VAL A 128 -21.40 -5.09 -6.13
CA VAL A 128 -20.55 -6.28 -6.00
C VAL A 128 -20.40 -7.02 -7.32
N GLY A 129 -19.16 -7.34 -7.72
CA GLY A 129 -18.86 -8.12 -8.91
C GLY A 129 -19.05 -7.36 -10.23
N PHE A 130 -19.34 -6.06 -10.18
CA PHE A 130 -19.55 -5.27 -11.40
C PHE A 130 -18.21 -4.99 -12.10
N ILE A 131 -18.19 -5.24 -13.43
CA ILE A 131 -17.05 -4.93 -14.30
C ILE A 131 -17.16 -3.47 -14.73
N GLY A 132 -16.18 -2.63 -14.36
CA GLY A 132 -16.18 -1.21 -14.69
C GLY A 132 -15.70 -0.93 -16.11
N TRP A 133 -16.35 0.01 -16.78
CA TRP A 133 -15.97 0.59 -18.09
C TRP A 133 -15.68 -0.49 -19.15
N ASP A 134 -14.46 -0.50 -19.69
CA ASP A 134 -13.97 -1.47 -20.67
C ASP A 134 -13.11 -2.58 -20.02
N GLY A 135 -13.22 -2.79 -18.72
CA GLY A 135 -12.43 -3.76 -17.98
C GLY A 135 -12.65 -5.21 -18.41
N ALA A 136 -11.61 -6.03 -18.31
CA ALA A 136 -11.68 -7.46 -18.59
C ALA A 136 -12.32 -8.28 -17.44
N CYS A 137 -12.27 -7.76 -16.22
CA CYS A 137 -12.85 -8.36 -15.03
C CYS A 137 -13.22 -7.30 -13.99
N CYS A 138 -13.97 -7.68 -12.95
CA CYS A 138 -14.22 -6.79 -11.85
C CYS A 138 -12.93 -6.52 -11.05
N ARG A 139 -12.71 -5.27 -10.66
CA ARG A 139 -11.57 -4.82 -9.87
C ARG A 139 -12.05 -4.09 -8.64
N ILE A 140 -11.27 -4.17 -7.59
CA ILE A 140 -11.61 -3.62 -6.27
C ILE A 140 -10.47 -2.79 -5.70
N ALA A 141 -10.84 -1.90 -4.79
CA ALA A 141 -9.91 -1.29 -3.85
C ALA A 141 -10.40 -1.54 -2.42
N THR A 142 -9.52 -2.09 -1.60
CA THR A 142 -9.75 -2.27 -0.16
C THR A 142 -9.06 -1.15 0.60
N TRP A 143 -9.74 -0.58 1.59
CA TRP A 143 -9.17 0.43 2.45
C TRP A 143 -9.41 0.14 3.92
N ALA A 144 -8.50 0.65 4.74
CA ALA A 144 -8.61 0.64 6.19
C ALA A 144 -8.16 1.98 6.77
N LYS A 145 -8.94 2.53 7.69
CA LYS A 145 -8.55 3.62 8.56
C LYS A 145 -7.93 3.01 9.81
N LEU A 146 -6.63 3.16 9.94
CA LEU A 146 -5.83 2.56 11.00
C LEU A 146 -5.38 3.62 11.99
N LYS A 147 -5.30 3.23 13.27
CA LYS A 147 -4.68 4.01 14.33
C LYS A 147 -3.46 3.26 14.86
N ASP A 148 -2.30 3.89 14.83
CA ASP A 148 -1.12 3.39 15.53
C ASP A 148 -1.33 3.52 17.05
N LYS A 149 -1.37 2.40 17.75
CA LYS A 149 -1.63 2.36 19.21
C LYS A 149 -0.50 2.98 20.03
N THR A 150 0.71 3.06 19.44
CA THR A 150 1.89 3.62 20.11
C THR A 150 1.91 5.13 20.06
N THR A 151 1.63 5.72 18.89
CA THR A 151 1.71 7.17 18.66
C THR A 151 0.36 7.85 18.72
N GLY A 152 -0.74 7.10 18.57
CA GLY A 152 -2.09 7.64 18.43
C GLY A 152 -2.41 8.19 17.04
N GLN A 153 -1.45 8.17 16.10
CA GLN A 153 -1.62 8.66 14.74
C GLN A 153 -2.66 7.85 13.98
N VAL A 154 -3.58 8.55 13.34
CA VAL A 154 -4.58 7.95 12.45
C VAL A 154 -4.17 8.20 11.01
N PHE A 155 -4.30 7.20 10.17
CA PHE A 155 -3.98 7.26 8.74
C PHE A 155 -4.83 6.27 7.94
N MET A 156 -4.82 6.40 6.61
CA MET A 156 -5.54 5.50 5.72
C MET A 156 -4.56 4.62 4.92
N ALA A 157 -4.84 3.34 4.89
CA ALA A 157 -4.24 2.35 4.00
C ALA A 157 -5.22 2.02 2.89
N VAL A 158 -4.76 2.03 1.64
CA VAL A 158 -5.55 1.61 0.46
C VAL A 158 -4.74 0.63 -0.35
N ASN A 159 -5.39 -0.43 -0.85
CA ASN A 159 -4.76 -1.41 -1.73
C ASN A 159 -5.68 -1.78 -2.89
N THR A 160 -5.12 -1.91 -4.08
CA THR A 160 -5.87 -2.17 -5.30
C THR A 160 -5.12 -3.06 -6.28
N HIS A 161 -5.84 -3.59 -7.28
CA HIS A 161 -5.29 -4.23 -8.46
C HIS A 161 -6.09 -3.76 -9.69
N PHE A 162 -5.45 -2.96 -10.55
CA PHE A 162 -6.10 -2.37 -11.72
C PHE A 162 -6.37 -3.41 -12.81
N ASP A 163 -7.27 -3.07 -13.73
CA ASP A 163 -7.50 -3.90 -14.90
C ASP A 163 -6.26 -3.94 -15.81
N HIS A 164 -6.00 -5.11 -16.39
CA HIS A 164 -4.81 -5.35 -17.22
C HIS A 164 -5.05 -5.11 -18.72
N VAL A 165 -6.29 -4.80 -19.13
CA VAL A 165 -6.70 -4.60 -20.52
C VAL A 165 -7.37 -3.25 -20.73
N GLY A 166 -8.38 -2.93 -19.92
CA GLY A 166 -9.25 -1.77 -20.08
C GLY A 166 -8.56 -0.45 -19.77
N VAL A 167 -8.25 0.35 -20.77
CA VAL A 167 -7.58 1.65 -20.60
C VAL A 167 -8.50 2.66 -19.88
N GLU A 168 -9.79 2.68 -20.23
CA GLU A 168 -10.77 3.52 -19.54
C GLU A 168 -11.01 3.02 -18.11
N ALA A 169 -11.00 1.70 -17.88
CA ALA A 169 -11.09 1.12 -16.53
C ALA A 169 -9.91 1.53 -15.65
N GLN A 170 -8.68 1.51 -16.18
CA GLN A 170 -7.48 1.97 -15.48
C GLN A 170 -7.55 3.46 -15.15
N LYS A 171 -7.92 4.30 -16.11
CA LYS A 171 -7.98 5.76 -15.96
C LYS A 171 -9.07 6.19 -14.96
N ASN A 172 -10.27 5.70 -15.16
CA ASN A 172 -11.41 6.05 -14.29
C ASN A 172 -11.28 5.38 -12.91
N GLY A 173 -10.67 4.20 -12.83
CA GLY A 173 -10.30 3.57 -11.56
C GLY A 173 -9.36 4.44 -10.73
N ALA A 174 -8.36 5.06 -11.37
CA ALA A 174 -7.46 6.01 -10.71
C ALA A 174 -8.21 7.25 -10.18
N LEU A 175 -9.10 7.85 -10.97
CA LEU A 175 -9.93 8.98 -10.55
C LEU A 175 -10.84 8.61 -9.37
N LEU A 176 -11.51 7.47 -9.44
CA LEU A 176 -12.40 6.99 -8.38
C LEU A 176 -11.64 6.75 -7.06
N ILE A 177 -10.45 6.14 -7.10
CA ILE A 177 -9.64 5.93 -5.89
C ILE A 177 -9.25 7.27 -5.27
N ILE A 178 -8.82 8.25 -6.07
CA ILE A 178 -8.46 9.58 -5.58
C ILE A 178 -9.67 10.25 -4.91
N GLU A 179 -10.84 10.17 -5.54
CA GLU A 179 -12.09 10.71 -4.99
C GLU A 179 -12.42 10.05 -3.64
N LYS A 180 -12.35 8.71 -3.57
CA LYS A 180 -12.63 7.96 -2.34
C LYS A 180 -11.60 8.22 -1.24
N ILE A 181 -10.32 8.35 -1.57
CA ILE A 181 -9.31 8.74 -0.58
C ILE A 181 -9.65 10.13 -0.01
N LYS A 182 -9.93 11.12 -0.85
CA LYS A 182 -10.31 12.47 -0.41
C LYS A 182 -11.54 12.46 0.50
N GLU A 183 -12.58 11.71 0.11
CA GLU A 183 -13.83 11.61 0.86
C GLU A 183 -13.61 11.02 2.26
N ILE A 184 -12.79 9.96 2.39
CA ILE A 184 -12.66 9.17 3.60
C ILE A 184 -11.57 9.72 4.54
N VAL A 185 -10.43 10.17 3.98
CA VAL A 185 -9.26 10.51 4.78
C VAL A 185 -9.29 11.95 5.31
N GLY A 186 -9.91 12.88 4.59
CA GLY A 186 -9.81 14.30 4.89
C GLY A 186 -8.34 14.76 4.87
N ASP A 187 -7.88 15.33 5.97
CA ASP A 187 -6.50 15.83 6.13
C ASP A 187 -5.52 14.79 6.72
N GLN A 188 -5.97 13.54 6.94
CA GLN A 188 -5.10 12.51 7.50
C GLN A 188 -4.13 11.97 6.45
N PRO A 189 -2.94 11.44 6.86
CA PRO A 189 -2.04 10.75 5.95
C PRO A 189 -2.70 9.54 5.28
N ALA A 190 -2.38 9.29 4.01
CA ALA A 190 -2.83 8.12 3.28
C ALA A 190 -1.71 7.49 2.44
N VAL A 191 -1.72 6.17 2.39
CA VAL A 191 -0.84 5.35 1.54
C VAL A 191 -1.70 4.49 0.63
N LEU A 192 -1.49 4.62 -0.67
CA LEU A 192 -2.11 3.80 -1.71
C LEU A 192 -1.07 2.83 -2.28
N THR A 193 -1.36 1.54 -2.19
CA THR A 193 -0.55 0.44 -2.72
C THR A 193 -1.31 -0.28 -3.82
N GLY A 194 -0.62 -0.91 -4.75
CA GLY A 194 -1.28 -1.75 -5.73
C GLY A 194 -0.39 -2.24 -6.85
N ASP A 195 -0.91 -3.22 -7.57
CA ASP A 195 -0.55 -3.52 -8.95
C ASP A 195 -1.48 -2.72 -9.86
N PHE A 196 -0.90 -1.73 -10.54
CA PHE A 196 -1.67 -0.83 -11.39
C PHE A 196 -1.73 -1.30 -12.85
N ASN A 197 -1.04 -2.40 -13.20
CA ASN A 197 -0.97 -2.95 -14.56
C ASN A 197 -0.55 -1.92 -15.63
N VAL A 198 0.07 -0.83 -15.24
CA VAL A 198 0.56 0.25 -16.10
C VAL A 198 1.93 0.72 -15.63
N THR A 199 2.70 1.30 -16.53
CA THR A 199 3.97 1.96 -16.19
C THR A 199 3.74 3.42 -15.80
N ASP A 200 4.79 4.10 -15.35
CA ASP A 200 4.77 5.52 -14.97
C ASP A 200 4.63 6.49 -16.17
N GLU A 201 4.57 5.96 -17.39
CA GLU A 201 4.28 6.72 -18.60
C GLU A 201 2.78 6.82 -18.92
N SER A 202 1.95 6.00 -18.26
CA SER A 202 0.52 5.91 -18.52
C SER A 202 -0.27 7.14 -18.07
N GLU A 203 -1.45 7.33 -18.66
CA GLU A 203 -2.41 8.36 -18.25
C GLU A 203 -2.89 8.13 -16.80
N SER A 204 -3.13 6.88 -16.41
CA SER A 204 -3.59 6.52 -15.08
C SER A 204 -2.57 6.90 -14.00
N TYR A 205 -1.29 6.60 -14.23
CA TYR A 205 -0.21 7.01 -13.33
C TYR A 205 -0.12 8.55 -13.24
N LYS A 206 -0.13 9.23 -14.38
CA LYS A 206 -0.10 10.71 -14.44
C LYS A 206 -1.29 11.32 -13.70
N THR A 207 -2.48 10.73 -13.83
CA THR A 207 -3.67 11.16 -13.08
C THR A 207 -3.45 11.05 -11.57
N ILE A 208 -2.81 9.99 -11.09
CA ILE A 208 -2.53 9.79 -9.65
C ILE A 208 -1.55 10.85 -9.12
N VAL A 209 -0.48 11.17 -9.85
CA VAL A 209 0.59 12.04 -9.36
C VAL A 209 0.41 13.52 -9.68
N SER A 210 -0.53 13.90 -10.55
CA SER A 210 -0.73 15.28 -11.02
C SER A 210 -2.07 15.90 -10.64
N ASN A 211 -2.89 15.23 -9.81
CA ASN A 211 -4.16 15.79 -9.34
C ASN A 211 -3.96 16.77 -8.16
N GLU A 212 -4.98 17.54 -7.83
CA GLU A 212 -4.94 18.53 -6.73
C GLU A 212 -4.69 17.91 -5.35
N PHE A 213 -5.03 16.64 -5.15
CA PHE A 213 -4.78 15.91 -3.91
C PHE A 213 -3.35 15.36 -3.82
N VAL A 214 -2.58 15.46 -4.86
CA VAL A 214 -1.16 15.12 -5.01
C VAL A 214 -0.73 13.88 -4.21
N LEU A 215 -0.99 12.70 -4.78
CA LEU A 215 -0.31 11.48 -4.34
C LEU A 215 1.08 11.42 -5.00
N LYS A 216 2.12 11.22 -4.20
CA LYS A 216 3.51 11.15 -4.68
C LYS A 216 3.96 9.70 -4.77
N ASP A 217 4.63 9.33 -5.86
CA ASP A 217 5.29 8.02 -5.99
C ASP A 217 6.42 7.91 -4.96
N ALA A 218 6.25 7.01 -4.01
CA ALA A 218 7.20 6.79 -2.93
C ALA A 218 8.60 6.41 -3.42
N HIS A 219 8.70 5.68 -4.53
CA HIS A 219 9.99 5.31 -5.12
C HIS A 219 10.75 6.53 -5.66
N LYS A 220 10.03 7.49 -6.25
CA LYS A 220 10.65 8.71 -6.82
C LYS A 220 11.05 9.74 -5.78
N ILE A 221 10.38 9.75 -4.60
CA ILE A 221 10.66 10.73 -3.54
C ILE A 221 11.44 10.18 -2.37
N ALA A 222 11.74 8.88 -2.35
CA ALA A 222 12.52 8.24 -1.29
C ALA A 222 13.92 8.87 -1.15
N LYS A 223 14.36 9.08 0.10
CA LYS A 223 15.73 9.54 0.39
C LYS A 223 16.78 8.52 -0.06
N THR A 224 16.44 7.22 0.02
CA THR A 224 17.30 6.13 -0.42
C THR A 224 16.50 5.16 -1.26
N VAL A 225 17.03 4.80 -2.44
CA VAL A 225 16.44 3.81 -3.36
C VAL A 225 17.42 2.66 -3.53
N GLU A 226 16.95 1.44 -3.33
CA GLU A 226 17.75 0.23 -3.36
C GLU A 226 17.10 -0.89 -4.19
N GLY A 227 17.92 -1.78 -4.71
CA GLY A 227 17.49 -2.95 -5.47
C GLY A 227 17.30 -2.67 -6.95
N VAL A 228 16.30 -3.32 -7.58
CA VAL A 228 16.01 -3.20 -9.02
C VAL A 228 14.92 -2.16 -9.30
N ASN A 229 14.78 -1.75 -10.56
CA ASN A 229 13.83 -0.73 -10.99
C ASN A 229 12.55 -1.32 -11.63
N HIS A 230 12.29 -2.60 -11.40
CA HIS A 230 11.12 -3.28 -11.97
C HIS A 230 10.44 -4.15 -10.92
N THR A 231 9.14 -4.33 -11.07
CA THR A 231 8.37 -5.22 -10.20
C THR A 231 7.88 -6.46 -10.93
N TYR A 232 7.45 -6.36 -12.20
CA TYR A 232 7.01 -7.52 -12.97
C TYR A 232 8.14 -8.15 -13.79
N HIS A 233 8.36 -9.46 -13.59
CA HIS A 233 9.44 -10.22 -14.23
C HIS A 233 9.03 -11.65 -14.66
N GLY A 234 7.74 -12.04 -14.48
CA GLY A 234 7.19 -13.31 -14.94
C GLY A 234 7.93 -14.53 -14.40
N PHE A 235 8.18 -14.60 -13.08
CA PHE A 235 9.00 -15.64 -12.44
C PHE A 235 10.45 -15.72 -12.96
N GLY A 236 11.05 -14.58 -13.30
CA GLY A 236 12.39 -14.51 -13.86
C GLY A 236 12.51 -15.02 -15.30
N LYS A 237 11.39 -15.20 -16.01
CA LYS A 237 11.36 -15.64 -17.42
C LYS A 237 11.49 -14.47 -18.40
N ILE A 238 11.22 -13.25 -17.94
CA ILE A 238 11.35 -12.03 -18.72
C ILE A 238 12.78 -11.50 -18.53
N PRO A 239 13.55 -11.26 -19.62
CA PRO A 239 14.88 -10.65 -19.50
C PRO A 239 14.80 -9.31 -18.77
N ALA A 240 15.77 -9.00 -17.90
CA ALA A 240 15.77 -7.81 -17.06
C ALA A 240 15.50 -6.48 -17.82
N ALA A 241 16.05 -6.35 -19.05
CA ALA A 241 15.83 -5.19 -19.90
C ALA A 241 14.37 -5.02 -20.42
N LYS A 242 13.53 -6.04 -20.26
CA LYS A 242 12.10 -6.04 -20.65
C LYS A 242 11.15 -6.11 -19.46
N CYS A 243 11.67 -6.22 -18.25
CA CYS A 243 10.89 -6.15 -17.04
C CYS A 243 10.33 -4.73 -16.86
N SER A 244 9.18 -4.60 -16.22
CA SER A 244 8.49 -3.32 -16.03
C SER A 244 8.16 -3.07 -14.56
N LYS A 245 8.10 -1.82 -14.15
CA LYS A 245 7.55 -1.40 -12.86
C LYS A 245 6.08 -1.08 -13.06
N ILE A 246 5.20 -1.89 -12.50
CA ILE A 246 3.74 -1.76 -12.57
C ILE A 246 3.07 -1.79 -11.20
N ASP A 247 3.83 -2.12 -10.17
CA ASP A 247 3.42 -2.03 -8.78
C ASP A 247 3.98 -0.73 -8.16
N PHE A 248 3.13 -0.01 -7.44
CA PHE A 248 3.49 1.28 -6.87
C PHE A 248 3.01 1.43 -5.43
N VAL A 249 3.73 2.27 -4.69
CA VAL A 249 3.31 2.86 -3.42
C VAL A 249 3.23 4.36 -3.63
N PHE A 250 2.03 4.93 -3.43
CA PHE A 250 1.81 6.36 -3.46
C PHE A 250 1.47 6.87 -2.05
N VAL A 251 1.96 8.06 -1.73
CA VAL A 251 1.79 8.66 -0.41
C VAL A 251 1.29 10.09 -0.51
N THR A 252 0.50 10.53 0.47
CA THR A 252 0.10 11.93 0.60
C THR A 252 1.29 12.81 1.01
N PRO A 253 1.24 14.14 0.79
CA PRO A 253 2.36 15.05 1.02
C PRO A 253 2.89 15.11 2.45
N GLN A 254 2.07 14.74 3.45
CA GLN A 254 2.45 14.70 4.87
C GLN A 254 3.46 13.60 5.17
N ILE A 255 3.52 12.57 4.32
CA ILE A 255 4.34 11.38 4.52
C ILE A 255 5.74 11.61 3.94
N GLN A 256 6.76 11.38 4.74
CA GLN A 256 8.15 11.30 4.30
C GLN A 256 8.49 9.86 3.95
N VAL A 257 9.25 9.66 2.88
CA VAL A 257 9.73 8.34 2.46
C VAL A 257 11.22 8.26 2.69
N GLU A 258 11.62 7.50 3.70
CA GLU A 258 13.03 7.35 4.07
C GLU A 258 13.75 6.41 3.11
N ARG A 259 13.09 5.31 2.75
CA ARG A 259 13.68 4.26 1.89
C ARG A 259 12.63 3.67 0.97
N SER A 260 13.03 3.34 -0.25
CA SER A 260 12.29 2.44 -1.15
C SER A 260 13.22 1.32 -1.64
N PHE A 261 12.76 0.08 -1.52
CA PHE A 261 13.54 -1.11 -1.85
C PHE A 261 12.70 -2.07 -2.69
N ILE A 262 13.24 -2.53 -3.81
CA ILE A 262 12.66 -3.58 -4.64
C ILE A 262 13.73 -4.69 -4.75
N PRO A 263 13.52 -5.87 -4.11
CA PRO A 263 14.50 -6.97 -4.18
C PRO A 263 14.66 -7.47 -5.61
N ALA A 264 15.85 -7.96 -5.94
CA ALA A 264 16.09 -8.57 -7.24
C ALA A 264 15.40 -9.93 -7.34
N ASN A 265 14.79 -10.20 -8.49
CA ASN A 265 14.33 -11.55 -8.85
C ASN A 265 15.48 -12.46 -9.21
N VAL A 266 15.23 -13.77 -9.23
CA VAL A 266 16.18 -14.79 -9.66
C VAL A 266 15.85 -15.21 -11.10
N GLU A 267 16.70 -14.82 -12.05
CA GLU A 267 16.48 -15.13 -13.46
C GLU A 267 16.70 -16.61 -13.78
N GLY A 268 15.83 -17.18 -14.63
CA GLY A 268 16.00 -18.51 -15.21
C GLY A 268 15.99 -19.68 -14.22
N GLN A 269 15.55 -19.46 -12.97
CA GLN A 269 15.49 -20.51 -11.95
C GLN A 269 14.06 -20.67 -11.40
N PRO A 270 13.24 -21.55 -12.02
CA PRO A 270 11.88 -21.82 -11.53
C PRO A 270 11.85 -22.24 -10.05
N GLY A 271 10.83 -21.79 -9.32
CA GLY A 271 10.66 -22.07 -7.89
C GLY A 271 11.59 -21.29 -6.95
N LYS A 272 12.35 -20.32 -7.46
CA LYS A 272 13.25 -19.47 -6.64
C LYS A 272 12.73 -18.06 -6.39
N ASN A 273 11.71 -17.63 -7.12
CA ASN A 273 11.14 -16.32 -6.95
C ASN A 273 9.97 -16.36 -5.95
N LEU A 274 9.78 -15.26 -5.22
CA LEU A 274 8.65 -15.08 -4.30
C LEU A 274 7.31 -15.10 -5.03
N SER A 275 7.27 -14.46 -6.21
CA SER A 275 6.14 -14.30 -7.11
C SER A 275 6.67 -14.08 -8.51
N ASP A 276 5.80 -13.86 -9.49
CA ASP A 276 6.16 -13.28 -10.80
C ASP A 276 6.33 -11.75 -10.73
N HIS A 277 6.04 -11.17 -9.55
CA HIS A 277 6.35 -9.81 -9.19
C HIS A 277 7.35 -9.74 -8.03
N ASN A 278 8.19 -8.70 -8.01
CA ASN A 278 8.96 -8.29 -6.85
C ASN A 278 8.12 -7.36 -5.98
N PRO A 279 8.10 -7.51 -4.65
CA PRO A 279 7.46 -6.52 -3.77
C PRO A 279 8.22 -5.20 -3.82
N GLN A 280 7.49 -4.07 -3.73
CA GLN A 280 8.10 -2.79 -3.41
C GLN A 280 7.91 -2.51 -1.92
N VAL A 281 9.00 -2.42 -1.18
CA VAL A 281 9.04 -2.11 0.25
C VAL A 281 9.42 -0.64 0.44
N VAL A 282 8.72 0.06 1.29
CA VAL A 282 9.04 1.45 1.67
C VAL A 282 9.08 1.59 3.20
N LYS A 283 10.00 2.41 3.69
CA LYS A 283 9.96 2.93 5.06
C LYS A 283 9.44 4.36 5.00
N VAL A 284 8.33 4.60 5.67
CA VAL A 284 7.66 5.91 5.70
C VAL A 284 7.57 6.44 7.12
N SER A 285 7.45 7.77 7.24
CA SER A 285 7.24 8.44 8.52
C SER A 285 6.28 9.62 8.39
N PHE A 286 5.47 9.88 9.43
CA PHE A 286 4.45 10.94 9.48
C PHE A 286 3.97 11.23 10.90
#